data_1e83e96c368e73a44c2a4023ac929864
#
_entry.id   1e83e96c368e73a44c2a4023ac929864
#
_cell.length_a   1.000
_cell.length_b   1.000
_cell.length_c   1.000
_cell.angle_alpha   90.00
_cell.angle_beta   90.00
_cell.angle_gamma   90.00
#
_symmetry.space_group_name_H-M   'P 1'
#
loop_
_entity.id
_entity.type
_entity.pdbx_description
1 polymer ?
#
loop_
_entity_poly.entity_id
_entity_poly.type
_entity_poly.pdbx_seq_one_letter_code
_entity_poly.pdbx_strand_id
1 'polypeptide(L)'
;LSAQVLRFKRIMSDHCVIICSSLCNGFFNDSRWPYLRELFDNFQHDQMNILPDMNRLGEYYGTNAEYIRKYRFANAFHPFHGFSMMACGHIAEMNTSAIYIVGAQEPGYARAMGLKTRASFEEALADARKKYVGENPNILALPMTFKKAAVHLCMADSKLDSMDEYGRRPGDLHYGEHDVNQIKADQAGRELRD
;
A
#
# COMPACT_ATOMS: atom_id res chain seq x y z
N LEU A 1 -1.28 -1.89 0.24
CA LEU A 1 -2.44 -1.59 1.09
C LEU A 1 -3.06 -0.25 0.73
N SER A 2 -2.32 0.84 0.83
CA SER A 2 -2.82 2.23 0.68
C SER A 2 -3.52 2.50 -0.65
N ALA A 3 -2.94 2.06 -1.76
CA ALA A 3 -3.55 2.22 -3.08
C ALA A 3 -4.89 1.48 -3.18
N GLN A 4 -5.05 0.37 -2.45
CA GLN A 4 -6.33 -0.34 -2.39
C GLN A 4 -7.35 0.43 -1.56
N VAL A 5 -6.95 0.99 -0.42
CA VAL A 5 -7.84 1.82 0.41
C VAL A 5 -8.42 2.98 -0.41
N LEU A 6 -7.60 3.68 -1.19
CA LEU A 6 -8.08 4.75 -2.06
C LEU A 6 -9.12 4.29 -3.09
N ARG A 7 -8.91 3.12 -3.70
CA ARG A 7 -9.86 2.57 -4.67
C ARG A 7 -11.20 2.23 -4.04
N PHE A 8 -11.19 1.78 -2.79
CA PHE A 8 -12.39 1.30 -2.09
C PHE A 8 -13.03 2.34 -1.18
N LYS A 9 -12.48 3.55 -1.07
CA LYS A 9 -13.00 4.60 -0.20
C LYS A 9 -14.51 4.82 -0.34
N ARG A 10 -15.05 4.73 -1.56
CA ARG A 10 -16.49 4.97 -1.82
C ARG A 10 -17.41 3.89 -1.26
N ILE A 11 -16.89 2.70 -0.97
CA ILE A 11 -17.64 1.55 -0.46
C ILE A 11 -17.26 1.19 0.97
N MET A 12 -16.21 1.82 1.51
CA MET A 12 -15.82 1.65 2.91
C MET A 12 -16.73 2.47 3.81
N SER A 13 -17.08 1.90 4.96
CA SER A 13 -17.76 2.65 6.01
C SER A 13 -16.80 3.67 6.66
N ASP A 14 -17.36 4.70 7.29
CA ASP A 14 -16.58 5.73 8.01
C ASP A 14 -15.77 5.15 9.19
N HIS A 15 -16.17 3.98 9.70
CA HIS A 15 -15.51 3.28 10.79
C HIS A 15 -14.77 2.02 10.33
N CYS A 16 -14.32 1.97 9.09
CA CYS A 16 -13.61 0.82 8.56
C CYS A 16 -12.31 0.54 9.31
N VAL A 17 -12.09 -0.72 9.67
CA VAL A 17 -10.83 -1.21 10.23
C VAL A 17 -10.23 -2.21 9.26
N ILE A 18 -8.92 -2.12 9.05
CA ILE A 18 -8.17 -3.07 8.23
C ILE A 18 -7.33 -3.96 9.13
N ILE A 19 -7.41 -5.28 8.93
CA ILE A 19 -6.55 -6.25 9.60
C ILE A 19 -5.74 -6.96 8.53
N CYS A 20 -4.42 -6.81 8.58
CA CYS A 20 -3.47 -7.42 7.66
C CYS A 20 -2.61 -8.45 8.36
N SER A 21 -2.50 -9.66 7.81
CA SER A 21 -1.47 -10.61 8.19
C SER A 21 -0.15 -10.27 7.51
N SER A 22 0.92 -10.14 8.27
CA SER A 22 2.26 -9.89 7.75
C SER A 22 3.33 -10.41 8.69
N LEU A 23 4.37 -11.00 8.14
CA LEU A 23 5.54 -11.41 8.93
C LEU A 23 6.26 -10.24 9.57
N CYS A 24 6.26 -9.07 8.90
CA CYS A 24 6.91 -7.84 9.38
C CYS A 24 8.18 -8.16 10.19
N ASN A 25 9.16 -8.79 9.52
CA ASN A 25 10.35 -9.37 10.13
C ASN A 25 11.54 -8.41 10.25
N GLY A 26 11.33 -7.11 10.00
CA GLY A 26 12.37 -6.10 10.06
C GLY A 26 13.40 -6.17 8.93
N PHE A 27 13.15 -6.98 7.89
CA PHE A 27 14.06 -7.07 6.75
C PHE A 27 13.97 -5.82 5.87
N PHE A 28 15.12 -5.19 5.65
CA PHE A 28 15.29 -4.13 4.66
C PHE A 28 16.14 -4.64 3.50
N ASN A 29 15.68 -4.43 2.28
CA ASN A 29 16.44 -4.75 1.09
C ASN A 29 17.41 -3.60 0.76
N ASP A 30 18.56 -3.58 1.42
CA ASP A 30 19.53 -2.48 1.33
C ASP A 30 20.12 -2.31 -0.08
N SER A 31 20.12 -3.34 -0.91
CA SER A 31 20.60 -3.25 -2.30
C SER A 31 19.61 -2.46 -3.18
N ARG A 32 18.31 -2.66 -3.00
CA ARG A 32 17.26 -1.97 -3.76
C ARG A 32 16.87 -0.63 -3.14
N TRP A 33 16.96 -0.53 -1.81
CA TRP A 33 16.49 0.59 -1.01
C TRP A 33 17.57 1.04 -0.02
N PRO A 34 18.74 1.50 -0.48
CA PRO A 34 19.89 1.75 0.40
C PRO A 34 19.68 2.88 1.42
N TYR A 35 18.66 3.70 1.22
CA TYR A 35 18.28 4.83 2.07
C TYR A 35 17.12 4.49 3.03
N LEU A 36 16.50 3.31 2.91
CA LEU A 36 15.20 3.07 3.55
C LEU A 36 15.29 2.97 5.07
N ARG A 37 16.39 2.44 5.62
CA ARG A 37 16.60 2.39 7.08
C ARG A 37 16.71 3.80 7.66
N GLU A 38 17.53 4.62 7.07
CA GLU A 38 17.71 6.01 7.48
C GLU A 38 16.40 6.80 7.35
N LEU A 39 15.69 6.59 6.24
CA LEU A 39 14.38 7.17 6.04
C LEU A 39 13.38 6.72 7.13
N PHE A 40 13.33 5.42 7.43
CA PHE A 40 12.48 4.88 8.48
C PHE A 40 12.79 5.51 9.84
N ASP A 41 14.05 5.61 10.22
CA ASP A 41 14.46 6.20 11.49
C ASP A 41 14.06 7.69 11.58
N ASN A 42 14.20 8.43 10.51
CA ASN A 42 13.82 9.84 10.46
C ASN A 42 12.30 10.07 10.50
N PHE A 43 11.50 9.13 10.02
CA PHE A 43 10.03 9.24 10.00
C PHE A 43 9.31 8.68 11.23
N GLN A 44 10.01 8.06 12.15
CA GLN A 44 9.40 7.52 13.37
C GLN A 44 8.79 8.59 14.29
N HIS A 45 9.14 9.83 14.09
CA HIS A 45 8.75 10.93 14.98
C HIS A 45 7.53 11.72 14.50
N ASP A 46 7.21 11.66 13.19
CA ASP A 46 6.15 12.47 12.58
C ASP A 46 5.21 11.65 11.70
N GLN A 47 4.72 10.54 12.21
CA GLN A 47 4.01 9.51 11.46
C GLN A 47 2.68 9.95 10.84
N MET A 48 2.01 10.89 11.49
CA MET A 48 0.67 11.32 11.07
C MET A 48 0.66 12.35 9.95
N ASN A 49 1.81 12.95 9.63
CA ASN A 49 1.91 13.94 8.58
C ASN A 49 3.29 13.91 7.91
N ILE A 50 3.37 13.26 6.77
CA ILE A 50 4.61 13.12 6.00
C ILE A 50 5.07 14.43 5.33
N LEU A 51 4.19 15.40 5.12
CA LEU A 51 4.51 16.60 4.34
C LEU A 51 5.65 17.43 4.94
N PRO A 52 5.72 17.71 6.25
CA PRO A 52 6.86 18.39 6.84
C PRO A 52 8.18 17.65 6.63
N ASP A 53 8.16 16.32 6.74
CA ASP A 53 9.34 15.50 6.54
C ASP A 53 9.75 15.43 5.06
N MET A 54 8.80 15.36 4.14
CA MET A 54 9.08 15.48 2.71
C MET A 54 9.75 16.80 2.38
N ASN A 55 9.29 17.90 2.96
CA ASN A 55 9.89 19.21 2.74
C ASN A 55 11.29 19.31 3.36
N ARG A 56 11.48 18.75 4.55
CA ARG A 56 12.74 18.80 5.27
C ARG A 56 13.82 17.88 4.69
N LEU A 57 13.45 16.67 4.29
CA LEU A 57 14.38 15.61 3.91
C LEU A 57 14.39 15.31 2.41
N GLY A 58 13.37 15.76 1.66
CA GLY A 58 13.21 15.45 0.24
C GLY A 58 14.40 15.90 -0.61
N GLU A 59 14.95 17.08 -0.34
CA GLU A 59 16.13 17.58 -1.04
C GLU A 59 17.36 16.75 -0.70
N TYR A 60 17.58 16.44 0.57
CA TYR A 60 18.71 15.61 1.01
C TYR A 60 18.74 14.26 0.30
N TYR A 61 17.62 13.52 0.34
CA TYR A 61 17.55 12.22 -0.33
C TYR A 61 17.54 12.34 -1.85
N GLY A 62 16.87 13.35 -2.40
CA GLY A 62 16.75 13.57 -3.84
C GLY A 62 18.05 14.04 -4.50
N THR A 63 18.96 14.66 -3.76
CA THR A 63 20.26 15.18 -4.25
C THR A 63 21.47 14.38 -3.79
N ASN A 64 21.30 13.39 -2.93
CA ASN A 64 22.39 12.55 -2.46
C ASN A 64 23.05 11.79 -3.62
N ALA A 65 24.29 12.15 -3.90
CA ALA A 65 25.03 11.67 -5.06
C ALA A 65 25.22 10.14 -5.05
N GLU A 66 25.39 9.52 -3.88
CA GLU A 66 25.54 8.07 -3.77
C GLU A 66 24.24 7.35 -4.07
N TYR A 67 23.11 7.83 -3.52
CA TYR A 67 21.78 7.24 -3.79
C TYR A 67 21.41 7.39 -5.25
N ILE A 68 21.69 8.55 -5.87
CA ILE A 68 21.45 8.77 -7.30
C ILE A 68 22.34 7.83 -8.14
N ARG A 69 23.61 7.65 -7.77
CA ARG A 69 24.52 6.72 -8.46
C ARG A 69 24.00 5.29 -8.37
N LYS A 70 23.56 4.84 -7.19
CA LYS A 70 22.97 3.50 -7.02
C LYS A 70 21.69 3.32 -7.84
N TYR A 71 20.85 4.33 -7.90
CA TYR A 71 19.67 4.33 -8.74
C TYR A 71 20.02 4.17 -10.23
N ARG A 72 20.98 4.95 -10.71
CA ARG A 72 21.35 4.97 -12.14
C ARG A 72 22.11 3.73 -12.59
N PHE A 73 22.95 3.15 -11.75
CA PHE A 73 23.95 2.16 -12.16
C PHE A 73 23.90 0.85 -11.39
N ALA A 74 23.16 0.75 -10.29
CA ALA A 74 23.12 -0.44 -9.43
C ALA A 74 21.70 -0.98 -9.18
N ASN A 75 20.75 -0.66 -10.04
CA ASN A 75 19.35 -1.12 -9.96
C ASN A 75 18.65 -0.82 -8.63
N ALA A 76 19.11 0.16 -7.86
CA ALA A 76 18.37 0.65 -6.70
C ALA A 76 17.16 1.49 -7.12
N PHE A 77 16.15 1.57 -6.28
CA PHE A 77 15.04 2.50 -6.52
C PHE A 77 15.48 3.95 -6.30
N HIS A 78 14.82 4.88 -6.99
CA HIS A 78 15.08 6.30 -6.80
C HIS A 78 14.84 6.71 -5.34
N PRO A 79 15.70 7.55 -4.72
CA PRO A 79 15.57 7.93 -3.31
C PRO A 79 14.20 8.47 -2.94
N PHE A 80 13.58 9.25 -3.81
CA PHE A 80 12.26 9.82 -3.59
C PHE A 80 11.11 8.79 -3.57
N HIS A 81 11.36 7.55 -3.99
CA HIS A 81 10.35 6.50 -3.97
C HIS A 81 9.92 6.12 -2.55
N GLY A 82 10.84 6.15 -1.59
CA GLY A 82 10.54 5.92 -0.17
C GLY A 82 9.49 6.90 0.38
N PHE A 83 9.64 8.17 0.08
CA PHE A 83 8.66 9.21 0.45
C PHE A 83 7.29 8.95 -0.16
N SER A 84 7.26 8.60 -1.45
CA SER A 84 6.01 8.26 -2.14
C SER A 84 5.28 7.10 -1.47
N MET A 85 6.01 6.06 -1.06
CA MET A 85 5.42 4.91 -0.35
C MET A 85 4.86 5.31 1.01
N MET A 86 5.56 6.16 1.76
CA MET A 86 5.10 6.63 3.07
C MET A 86 3.90 7.56 2.95
N ALA A 87 3.88 8.45 1.96
CA ALA A 87 2.72 9.28 1.66
C ALA A 87 1.48 8.44 1.34
N CYS A 88 1.65 7.37 0.57
CA CYS A 88 0.56 6.41 0.34
C CYS A 88 0.09 5.73 1.63
N GLY A 89 0.98 5.43 2.57
CA GLY A 89 0.65 4.88 3.89
C GLY A 89 -0.26 5.82 4.69
N HIS A 90 0.09 7.07 4.74
CA HIS A 90 -0.68 8.11 5.41
C HIS A 90 -2.12 8.23 4.89
N ILE A 91 -2.32 8.12 3.59
CA ILE A 91 -3.68 8.13 3.01
C ILE A 91 -4.54 6.99 3.56
N ALA A 92 -3.97 5.80 3.77
CA ALA A 92 -4.71 4.69 4.37
C ALA A 92 -5.12 5.00 5.81
N GLU A 93 -4.24 5.58 6.61
CA GLU A 93 -4.54 6.00 7.98
C GLU A 93 -5.66 7.05 8.04
N MET A 94 -5.61 8.04 7.16
CA MET A 94 -6.65 9.09 7.11
C MET A 94 -8.04 8.58 6.73
N ASN A 95 -8.15 7.42 6.11
CA ASN A 95 -9.40 6.87 5.61
C ASN A 95 -9.87 5.60 6.34
N THR A 96 -9.23 5.26 7.45
CA THR A 96 -9.60 4.11 8.29
C THR A 96 -9.58 4.50 9.75
N SER A 97 -10.40 3.84 10.58
CA SER A 97 -10.36 4.03 12.03
C SER A 97 -9.14 3.38 12.68
N ALA A 98 -8.64 2.31 12.11
CA ALA A 98 -7.41 1.65 12.54
C ALA A 98 -6.90 0.67 11.47
N ILE A 99 -5.58 0.45 11.47
CA ILE A 99 -4.94 -0.61 10.70
C ILE A 99 -4.18 -1.49 11.67
N TYR A 100 -4.47 -2.79 11.66
CA TYR A 100 -3.79 -3.80 12.45
C TYR A 100 -2.88 -4.65 11.58
N ILE A 101 -1.68 -4.91 12.08
CA ILE A 101 -0.79 -5.93 11.56
C ILE A 101 -0.79 -7.09 12.57
N VAL A 102 -1.11 -8.28 12.10
CA VAL A 102 -1.13 -9.49 12.91
C VAL A 102 -0.06 -10.48 12.47
N GLY A 103 0.53 -11.19 13.44
CA GLY A 103 1.60 -12.15 13.21
C GLY A 103 2.98 -11.53 12.92
N ALA A 104 3.18 -10.26 13.23
CA ALA A 104 4.47 -9.58 13.05
C ALA A 104 5.55 -10.21 13.96
N GLN A 105 6.71 -10.56 13.38
CA GLN A 105 7.88 -11.05 14.13
C GLN A 105 8.57 -9.88 14.84
N GLU A 106 8.65 -8.72 14.18
CA GLU A 106 9.24 -7.49 14.70
C GLU A 106 8.17 -6.37 14.75
N PRO A 107 7.22 -6.44 15.71
CA PRO A 107 6.06 -5.55 15.73
C PRO A 107 6.42 -4.07 15.93
N GLY A 108 7.64 -3.79 16.41
CA GLY A 108 8.17 -2.43 16.54
C GLY A 108 8.15 -1.65 15.23
N TYR A 109 8.48 -2.29 14.11
CA TYR A 109 8.48 -1.65 12.79
C TYR A 109 7.07 -1.22 12.36
N ALA A 110 6.07 -2.05 12.60
CA ALA A 110 4.69 -1.70 12.30
C ALA A 110 4.18 -0.56 13.21
N ARG A 111 4.50 -0.63 14.52
CA ARG A 111 4.09 0.42 15.48
C ARG A 111 4.76 1.76 15.21
N ALA A 112 6.02 1.76 14.81
CA ALA A 112 6.74 2.97 14.43
C ALA A 112 6.12 3.66 13.18
N MET A 113 5.38 2.90 12.36
CA MET A 113 4.62 3.43 11.23
C MET A 113 3.16 3.78 11.57
N GLY A 114 2.82 3.96 12.86
CA GLY A 114 1.47 4.29 13.32
C GLY A 114 0.47 3.14 13.35
N LEU A 115 0.89 1.93 12.94
CA LEU A 115 0.00 0.78 12.87
C LEU A 115 -0.16 0.08 14.23
N LYS A 116 -1.30 -0.53 14.45
CA LYS A 116 -1.55 -1.35 15.64
C LYS A 116 -1.07 -2.78 15.39
N THR A 117 -0.63 -3.46 16.44
CA THR A 117 -0.18 -4.85 16.33
C THR A 117 -0.91 -5.75 17.32
N ARG A 118 -1.23 -6.97 16.88
CA ARG A 118 -1.75 -8.05 17.73
C ARG A 118 -1.09 -9.35 17.30
N ALA A 119 -1.07 -10.33 18.20
CA ALA A 119 -0.48 -11.63 17.91
C ALA A 119 -1.33 -12.40 16.89
N SER A 120 -2.65 -12.33 17.00
CA SER A 120 -3.57 -13.05 16.12
C SER A 120 -4.65 -12.16 15.50
N PHE A 121 -5.33 -12.72 14.50
CA PHE A 121 -6.49 -12.09 13.88
C PHE A 121 -7.65 -11.92 14.89
N GLU A 122 -7.87 -12.93 15.73
CA GLU A 122 -8.94 -12.94 16.72
C GLU A 122 -8.76 -11.80 17.75
N GLU A 123 -7.53 -11.59 18.21
CA GLU A 123 -7.22 -10.48 19.12
C GLU A 123 -7.43 -9.12 18.45
N ALA A 124 -7.01 -8.98 17.19
CA ALA A 124 -7.20 -7.76 16.44
C ALA A 124 -8.68 -7.49 16.18
N LEU A 125 -9.45 -8.52 15.84
CA LEU A 125 -10.89 -8.41 15.62
C LEU A 125 -11.63 -8.06 16.92
N ALA A 126 -11.28 -8.69 18.04
CA ALA A 126 -11.87 -8.36 19.35
C ALA A 126 -11.61 -6.91 19.76
N ASP A 127 -10.38 -6.44 19.54
CA ASP A 127 -10.02 -5.04 19.82
C ASP A 127 -10.75 -4.07 18.88
N ALA A 128 -10.86 -4.41 17.59
CA ALA A 128 -11.59 -3.62 16.59
C ALA A 128 -13.09 -3.52 16.92
N ARG A 129 -13.73 -4.64 17.30
CA ARG A 129 -15.13 -4.65 17.74
C ARG A 129 -15.36 -3.72 18.91
N LYS A 130 -14.53 -3.85 19.92
CA LYS A 130 -14.65 -3.04 21.15
C LYS A 130 -14.48 -1.54 20.90
N LYS A 131 -13.60 -1.14 19.97
CA LYS A 131 -13.17 0.26 19.87
C LYS A 131 -13.74 1.01 18.69
N TYR A 132 -14.08 0.32 17.58
CA TYR A 132 -14.34 1.01 16.31
C TYR A 132 -15.60 0.56 15.59
N VAL A 133 -15.81 -0.77 15.44
CA VAL A 133 -16.80 -1.29 14.50
C VAL A 133 -18.03 -1.94 15.15
N GLY A 134 -18.07 -2.02 16.48
CA GLY A 134 -19.17 -2.65 17.23
C GLY A 134 -19.12 -4.19 17.19
N GLU A 135 -20.09 -4.80 17.87
CA GLU A 135 -20.10 -6.26 18.12
C GLU A 135 -20.29 -7.12 16.87
N ASN A 136 -21.07 -6.64 15.90
CA ASN A 136 -21.44 -7.40 14.70
C ASN A 136 -21.01 -6.65 13.42
N PRO A 137 -19.70 -6.50 13.15
CA PRO A 137 -19.24 -5.83 11.94
C PRO A 137 -19.45 -6.69 10.70
N ASN A 138 -19.69 -6.04 9.56
CA ASN A 138 -19.53 -6.70 8.27
C ASN A 138 -18.05 -6.96 8.00
N ILE A 139 -17.69 -8.21 7.67
CA ILE A 139 -16.30 -8.60 7.42
C ILE A 139 -16.13 -8.97 5.95
N LEU A 140 -15.22 -8.28 5.28
CA LEU A 140 -14.74 -8.65 3.96
C LEU A 140 -13.38 -9.31 4.08
N ALA A 141 -13.30 -10.60 3.73
CA ALA A 141 -12.05 -11.36 3.75
C ALA A 141 -11.44 -11.42 2.33
N LEU A 142 -10.16 -11.06 2.22
CA LEU A 142 -9.41 -11.05 0.97
C LEU A 142 -8.15 -11.95 1.07
N PRO A 143 -8.31 -13.28 1.22
CA PRO A 143 -7.18 -14.17 1.55
C PRO A 143 -6.16 -14.33 0.42
N MET A 144 -6.53 -13.95 -0.81
CA MET A 144 -5.69 -14.11 -2.00
C MET A 144 -5.18 -12.79 -2.56
N THR A 145 -5.25 -11.70 -1.80
CA THR A 145 -4.92 -10.34 -2.26
C THR A 145 -3.53 -10.22 -2.89
N PHE A 146 -2.55 -10.97 -2.39
CA PHE A 146 -1.18 -10.94 -2.93
C PHE A 146 -0.86 -12.07 -3.91
N LYS A 147 -1.79 -12.97 -4.17
CA LYS A 147 -1.61 -14.07 -5.13
C LYS A 147 -2.22 -13.80 -6.50
N LYS A 148 -3.19 -12.89 -6.57
CA LYS A 148 -3.87 -12.51 -7.81
C LYS A 148 -3.81 -11.00 -7.97
N ALA A 149 -3.63 -10.55 -9.21
CA ALA A 149 -3.33 -9.16 -9.53
C ALA A 149 -4.47 -8.17 -9.28
N ALA A 150 -5.72 -8.60 -9.20
CA ALA A 150 -6.85 -7.70 -9.00
C ALA A 150 -7.97 -8.34 -8.17
N VAL A 151 -8.51 -7.53 -7.25
CA VAL A 151 -9.77 -7.82 -6.55
C VAL A 151 -10.72 -6.69 -6.90
N HIS A 152 -11.85 -7.03 -7.53
CA HIS A 152 -12.92 -6.10 -7.81
C HIS A 152 -14.00 -6.27 -6.75
N LEU A 153 -14.26 -5.22 -5.98
CA LEU A 153 -15.35 -5.15 -5.04
C LEU A 153 -16.49 -4.38 -5.71
N CYS A 154 -17.59 -5.05 -5.95
CA CYS A 154 -18.79 -4.44 -6.49
C CYS A 154 -19.85 -4.37 -5.40
N MET A 155 -20.52 -3.24 -5.27
CA MET A 155 -21.74 -3.18 -4.46
C MET A 155 -22.86 -3.92 -5.19
N ALA A 156 -23.61 -4.74 -4.46
CA ALA A 156 -24.83 -5.37 -4.96
C ALA A 156 -25.94 -4.31 -5.06
N ASP A 157 -25.84 -3.40 -6.00
CA ASP A 157 -26.83 -2.37 -6.27
C ASP A 157 -27.41 -2.58 -7.67
N SER A 158 -28.70 -2.26 -7.83
CA SER A 158 -29.46 -2.37 -9.07
C SER A 158 -28.88 -1.56 -10.26
N LYS A 159 -27.87 -0.75 -10.03
CA LYS A 159 -27.14 -0.02 -11.08
C LYS A 159 -25.96 -0.81 -11.67
N LEU A 160 -25.72 -2.02 -11.22
CA LEU A 160 -24.67 -2.92 -11.72
C LEU A 160 -24.97 -3.49 -13.12
N ASP A 161 -26.20 -3.43 -13.59
CA ASP A 161 -26.59 -3.86 -14.93
C ASP A 161 -25.92 -3.09 -16.09
N SER A 162 -25.17 -2.02 -15.74
CA SER A 162 -24.35 -1.25 -16.70
C SER A 162 -22.87 -1.58 -16.68
N MET A 163 -22.44 -2.57 -15.90
CA MET A 163 -21.04 -3.00 -15.87
C MET A 163 -20.82 -4.17 -16.82
N ASP A 164 -19.68 -4.16 -17.53
CA ASP A 164 -19.27 -5.32 -18.32
C ASP A 164 -18.86 -6.50 -17.43
N GLU A 165 -18.58 -7.65 -18.03
CA GLU A 165 -18.15 -8.86 -17.33
C GLU A 165 -16.86 -8.67 -16.48
N TYR A 166 -16.13 -7.57 -16.69
CA TYR A 166 -14.93 -7.18 -15.94
C TYR A 166 -15.22 -6.10 -14.89
N GLY A 167 -16.49 -5.74 -14.64
CA GLY A 167 -16.88 -4.73 -13.65
C GLY A 167 -16.59 -3.28 -14.05
N ARG A 168 -16.49 -3.00 -15.36
CA ARG A 168 -16.21 -1.66 -15.91
C ARG A 168 -17.51 -0.96 -16.31
N ARG A 169 -17.61 0.34 -16.02
CA ARG A 169 -18.71 1.18 -16.50
C ARG A 169 -18.42 1.72 -17.90
N PRO A 170 -19.43 1.96 -18.71
CA PRO A 170 -19.24 2.72 -19.93
C PRO A 170 -18.58 4.08 -19.60
N GLY A 171 -17.40 4.35 -20.17
CA GLY A 171 -16.62 5.57 -19.92
C GLY A 171 -15.54 5.45 -18.86
N ASP A 172 -15.41 4.34 -18.14
CA ASP A 172 -14.22 4.09 -17.33
C ASP A 172 -13.00 3.92 -18.27
N LEU A 173 -11.92 4.62 -17.97
CA LEU A 173 -10.67 4.45 -18.71
C LEU A 173 -10.26 2.98 -18.66
N HIS A 174 -10.03 2.39 -19.81
CA HIS A 174 -9.55 1.02 -19.97
C HIS A 174 -8.08 0.93 -19.47
N TYR A 175 -7.90 0.93 -18.15
CA TYR A 175 -6.63 0.55 -17.56
C TYR A 175 -6.53 -0.99 -17.62
N GLY A 176 -5.77 -1.53 -18.53
CA GLY A 176 -5.44 -2.95 -18.52
C GLY A 176 -5.31 -3.61 -19.89
N GLU A 177 -6.23 -3.42 -20.83
CA GLU A 177 -6.08 -4.07 -22.14
C GLU A 177 -5.05 -3.35 -23.02
N HIS A 178 -5.00 -2.04 -22.98
CA HIS A 178 -3.97 -1.28 -23.68
C HIS A 178 -2.59 -1.54 -23.08
N ASP A 179 -2.47 -1.60 -21.77
CA ASP A 179 -1.17 -1.80 -21.10
C ASP A 179 -0.60 -3.20 -21.34
N VAL A 180 -1.44 -4.24 -21.31
CA VAL A 180 -0.97 -5.62 -21.55
C VAL A 180 -0.56 -5.82 -23.01
N ASN A 181 -1.28 -5.24 -23.95
CA ASN A 181 -0.96 -5.30 -25.38
C ASN A 181 0.26 -4.42 -25.70
N GLN A 182 0.39 -3.26 -25.05
CA GLN A 182 1.57 -2.39 -25.18
C GLN A 182 2.82 -3.06 -24.61
N ILE A 183 2.72 -3.67 -23.43
CA ILE A 183 3.82 -4.42 -22.80
C ILE A 183 4.25 -5.59 -23.67
N LYS A 184 3.31 -6.32 -24.26
CA LYS A 184 3.61 -7.42 -25.19
C LYS A 184 4.27 -6.93 -26.49
N ALA A 185 3.78 -5.80 -27.02
CA ALA A 185 4.37 -5.18 -28.22
C ALA A 185 5.79 -4.66 -27.94
N ASP A 186 6.02 -4.06 -26.77
CA ASP A 186 7.33 -3.57 -26.35
C ASP A 186 8.31 -4.71 -26.07
N GLN A 187 7.84 -5.83 -25.52
CA GLN A 187 8.64 -7.03 -25.32
C GLN A 187 9.01 -7.69 -26.66
N ALA A 188 8.06 -7.86 -27.57
CA ALA A 188 8.32 -8.37 -28.92
C ALA A 188 9.27 -7.46 -29.72
N GLY A 189 9.17 -6.13 -29.51
CA GLY A 189 10.06 -5.16 -30.16
C GLY A 189 11.49 -5.16 -29.60
N ARG A 190 11.70 -5.70 -28.38
CA ARG A 190 13.05 -5.89 -27.79
C ARG A 190 13.70 -7.19 -28.26
N GLU A 191 12.93 -8.27 -28.31
CA GLU A 191 13.41 -9.58 -28.82
C GLU A 191 13.81 -9.55 -30.31
N LEU A 192 13.34 -8.56 -31.07
CA LEU A 192 13.72 -8.37 -32.48
C LEU A 192 14.96 -7.47 -32.67
N ARG A 193 15.57 -6.97 -31.59
CA ARG A 193 16.75 -6.08 -31.63
C ARG A 193 18.02 -6.71 -31.04
N ASP A 194 17.92 -7.89 -30.45
CA ASP A 194 19.02 -8.74 -30.00
C ASP A 194 19.27 -9.85 -31.00
#